data_bc25246cb9841276c5c39e81fe521d76
#
_entry.id   bc25246cb9841276c5c39e81fe521d76
#
_cell.length_a   1.000
_cell.length_b   1.000
_cell.length_c   1.000
_cell.angle_alpha   90.00
_cell.angle_beta   90.00
_cell.angle_gamma   90.00
#
_symmetry.space_group_name_H-M   'P 1'
#
loop_
_entity.id
_entity.type
_entity.pdbx_description
1 polymer ?
#
loop_
_entity_poly.entity_id
_entity_poly.type
_entity_poly.pdbx_seq_one_letter_code
_entity_poly.pdbx_strand_id
1 'polypeptide(L)'
;MEERESNVLGTAPIGRLMLKLAVPAVAAQFINMLYNIVDRIYIGHIPEAATLALTGLGVTFPIITLVSAFAAFAGQGGAPLAAIQLGAGKKDQAERILGNSLALLLMTAAVLTVGFSAFKEPILRAFGASDATIGYASSYIGIYLLGTVFVQLALGLNTFISAQGKAMTAMLSVLIGAVLNIVLDPIFIFVFQWGVRGAALATILSQAVSACWVLAFLCCPHSILRIRRAYVRPDPRVMGKIAGLGVAPFIMQSTESLVTVVLNTGMQTYGGALYVGSITIIQSIMQMIVMPTQGITQGVQPIMSYNYGAKNYRRVRQTFKRLLAVTMAVTCSAFVMVALIPGVLARIFTPEQELIQLVSRVMPLFFGGIWAFGAQMACQSTFMALGQARTSLSLALLRKVILLVPLALILPRVTGSVMGIYAAEPIADILASATTLTLFLSQRKKLLPTEKDAPKG
;
A
#
# COMPACT_ATOMS: atom_id res chain seq x y z
N MET A 1 24.80 17.85 14.79
CA MET A 1 23.53 17.19 15.16
C MET A 1 23.06 16.26 14.04
N GLU A 2 23.17 16.65 12.77
CA GLU A 2 22.81 15.81 11.58
C GLU A 2 23.55 14.46 11.51
N GLU A 3 24.85 14.42 11.79
CA GLU A 3 25.63 13.15 11.82
C GLU A 3 25.20 12.18 12.92
N ARG A 4 24.76 12.68 14.08
CA ARG A 4 24.23 11.83 15.15
C ARG A 4 22.87 11.22 14.79
N GLU A 5 21.99 11.95 14.10
CA GLU A 5 20.66 11.45 13.72
C GLU A 5 20.70 10.46 12.56
N SER A 6 21.56 10.68 11.55
CA SER A 6 21.76 9.69 10.47
C SER A 6 22.38 8.38 11.00
N ASN A 7 23.12 8.46 12.09
CA ASN A 7 23.78 7.29 12.69
C ASN A 7 22.85 6.41 13.52
N VAL A 8 21.65 6.90 13.92
CA VAL A 8 20.68 6.11 14.72
C VAL A 8 20.25 4.83 14.00
N LEU A 9 20.02 4.87 12.68
CA LEU A 9 19.66 3.70 11.88
C LEU A 9 20.78 2.65 11.87
N GLY A 10 22.05 3.10 11.96
CA GLY A 10 23.24 2.26 11.96
C GLY A 10 23.65 1.73 13.34
N THR A 11 23.30 2.41 14.43
CA THR A 11 23.89 2.16 15.77
C THR A 11 22.89 1.73 16.83
N ALA A 12 21.65 2.22 16.79
CA ALA A 12 20.65 1.93 17.82
C ALA A 12 20.30 0.43 17.92
N PRO A 13 19.92 -0.07 19.12
CA PRO A 13 19.45 -1.46 19.27
C PRO A 13 18.29 -1.79 18.34
N ILE A 14 18.44 -2.84 17.52
CA ILE A 14 17.51 -3.16 16.42
C ILE A 14 16.07 -3.31 16.91
N GLY A 15 15.83 -4.03 18.03
CA GLY A 15 14.47 -4.24 18.53
C GLY A 15 13.76 -2.94 18.89
N ARG A 16 14.43 -2.05 19.62
CA ARG A 16 13.90 -0.72 20.00
C ARG A 16 13.69 0.16 18.78
N LEU A 17 14.62 0.10 17.82
CA LEU A 17 14.53 0.87 16.58
C LEU A 17 13.36 0.39 15.71
N MET A 18 13.19 -0.94 15.57
CA MET A 18 12.04 -1.51 14.86
C MET A 18 10.72 -1.04 15.46
N LEU A 19 10.54 -1.11 16.77
CA LEU A 19 9.34 -0.62 17.44
C LEU A 19 9.13 0.88 17.20
N LYS A 20 10.19 1.69 17.34
CA LYS A 20 10.13 3.14 17.12
C LYS A 20 9.68 3.52 15.71
N LEU A 21 10.00 2.71 14.70
CA LEU A 21 9.64 2.98 13.32
C LEU A 21 8.37 2.23 12.87
N ALA A 22 8.17 1.00 13.32
CA ALA A 22 7.02 0.19 12.91
C ALA A 22 5.71 0.67 13.57
N VAL A 23 5.72 1.06 14.86
CA VAL A 23 4.50 1.49 15.55
C VAL A 23 3.86 2.71 14.88
N PRO A 24 4.58 3.82 14.59
CA PRO A 24 4.00 4.92 13.84
C PRO A 24 3.54 4.54 12.42
N ALA A 25 4.28 3.67 11.74
CA ALA A 25 3.90 3.22 10.40
C ALA A 25 2.59 2.39 10.43
N VAL A 26 2.43 1.49 11.40
CA VAL A 26 1.18 0.76 11.63
C VAL A 26 0.05 1.71 12.00
N ALA A 27 0.29 2.67 12.90
CA ALA A 27 -0.70 3.68 13.27
C ALA A 27 -1.16 4.50 12.04
N ALA A 28 -0.24 4.88 11.15
CA ALA A 28 -0.59 5.57 9.90
C ALA A 28 -1.53 4.73 9.01
N GLN A 29 -1.34 3.41 8.93
CA GLN A 29 -2.24 2.53 8.17
C GLN A 29 -3.64 2.50 8.78
N PHE A 30 -3.74 2.39 10.11
CA PHE A 30 -5.04 2.44 10.80
C PHE A 30 -5.73 3.80 10.64
N ILE A 31 -5.00 4.91 10.73
CA ILE A 31 -5.53 6.25 10.50
C ILE A 31 -6.09 6.37 9.08
N ASN A 32 -5.36 5.89 8.08
CA ASN A 32 -5.83 5.87 6.68
C ASN A 32 -7.10 5.02 6.52
N MET A 33 -7.19 3.87 7.18
CA MET A 33 -8.39 3.03 7.16
C MET A 33 -9.58 3.75 7.77
N LEU A 34 -9.38 4.36 8.95
CA LEU A 34 -10.44 5.05 9.68
C LEU A 34 -11.01 6.22 8.88
N TYR A 35 -10.14 7.07 8.30
CA TYR A 35 -10.65 8.22 7.55
C TYR A 35 -11.42 7.78 6.30
N ASN A 36 -10.97 6.73 5.60
CA ASN A 36 -11.71 6.17 4.44
C ASN A 36 -13.10 5.63 4.84
N ILE A 37 -13.23 5.04 6.03
CA ILE A 37 -14.51 4.56 6.55
C ILE A 37 -15.41 5.74 6.88
N VAL A 38 -14.89 6.76 7.56
CA VAL A 38 -15.65 7.94 7.98
C VAL A 38 -16.13 8.75 6.77
N ASP A 39 -15.28 8.95 5.75
CA ASP A 39 -15.65 9.61 4.49
C ASP A 39 -16.84 8.90 3.81
N ARG A 40 -16.80 7.55 3.73
CA ARG A 40 -17.92 6.77 3.18
C ARG A 40 -19.19 6.88 4.02
N ILE A 41 -19.06 6.95 5.35
CA ILE A 41 -20.21 7.15 6.23
C ILE A 41 -20.87 8.51 5.94
N TYR A 42 -20.10 9.58 5.83
CA TYR A 42 -20.65 10.90 5.52
C TYR A 42 -21.30 10.93 4.13
N ILE A 43 -20.68 10.38 3.09
CA ILE A 43 -21.27 10.31 1.75
C ILE A 43 -22.54 9.46 1.75
N GLY A 44 -22.58 8.38 2.53
CA GLY A 44 -23.77 7.53 2.70
C GLY A 44 -24.93 8.20 3.46
N HIS A 45 -24.73 9.38 4.05
CA HIS A 45 -25.77 10.15 4.73
C HIS A 45 -26.18 11.41 3.95
N ILE A 46 -25.76 11.56 2.70
CA ILE A 46 -26.18 12.67 1.85
C ILE A 46 -27.71 12.57 1.62
N PRO A 47 -28.50 13.61 1.99
CA PRO A 47 -29.95 13.58 1.81
C PRO A 47 -30.34 13.30 0.35
N GLU A 48 -31.39 12.49 0.16
CA GLU A 48 -32.02 12.16 -1.13
C GLU A 48 -31.14 11.42 -2.15
N ALA A 49 -29.81 11.30 -1.92
CA ALA A 49 -28.88 10.75 -2.90
C ALA A 49 -27.89 9.71 -2.34
N ALA A 50 -28.04 9.25 -1.09
CA ALA A 50 -27.07 8.41 -0.39
C ALA A 50 -26.61 7.18 -1.20
N THR A 51 -27.54 6.37 -1.71
CA THR A 51 -27.24 5.16 -2.47
C THR A 51 -26.54 5.47 -3.80
N LEU A 52 -27.04 6.48 -4.53
CA LEU A 52 -26.46 6.88 -5.83
C LEU A 52 -25.09 7.52 -5.66
N ALA A 53 -24.89 8.32 -4.60
CA ALA A 53 -23.62 8.94 -4.26
C ALA A 53 -22.57 7.89 -3.88
N LEU A 54 -22.90 6.93 -3.00
CA LEU A 54 -22.02 5.83 -2.63
C LEU A 54 -21.66 4.93 -3.82
N THR A 55 -22.65 4.61 -4.66
CA THR A 55 -22.42 3.82 -5.87
C THR A 55 -21.53 4.59 -6.84
N GLY A 56 -21.79 5.88 -7.04
CA GLY A 56 -20.95 6.76 -7.85
C GLY A 56 -19.51 6.85 -7.33
N LEU A 57 -19.32 6.99 -6.02
CA LEU A 57 -18.01 6.96 -5.40
C LEU A 57 -17.30 5.61 -5.63
N GLY A 58 -18.03 4.50 -5.49
CA GLY A 58 -17.49 3.15 -5.71
C GLY A 58 -16.88 2.99 -7.12
N VAL A 59 -17.55 3.57 -8.13
CA VAL A 59 -17.05 3.54 -9.53
C VAL A 59 -15.76 4.36 -9.72
N THR A 60 -15.52 5.38 -8.86
CA THR A 60 -14.26 6.17 -8.94
C THR A 60 -13.07 5.49 -8.29
N PHE A 61 -13.30 4.49 -7.44
CA PHE A 61 -12.28 3.83 -6.64
C PHE A 61 -11.09 3.27 -7.45
N PRO A 62 -11.26 2.64 -8.64
CA PRO A 62 -10.15 2.20 -9.47
C PRO A 62 -9.22 3.34 -9.90
N ILE A 63 -9.77 4.52 -10.21
CA ILE A 63 -8.98 5.70 -10.60
C ILE A 63 -8.18 6.21 -9.40
N ILE A 64 -8.81 6.32 -8.23
CA ILE A 64 -8.16 6.73 -6.96
C ILE A 64 -7.02 5.77 -6.61
N THR A 65 -7.27 4.46 -6.73
CA THR A 65 -6.26 3.43 -6.49
C THR A 65 -5.09 3.54 -7.45
N LEU A 66 -5.35 3.83 -8.74
CA LEU A 66 -4.30 4.00 -9.74
C LEU A 66 -3.46 5.26 -9.47
N VAL A 67 -4.08 6.37 -9.06
CA VAL A 67 -3.37 7.58 -8.63
C VAL A 67 -2.44 7.26 -7.45
N SER A 68 -2.92 6.51 -6.45
CA SER A 68 -2.11 6.08 -5.31
C SER A 68 -1.00 5.10 -5.71
N ALA A 69 -1.24 4.24 -6.70
CA ALA A 69 -0.22 3.32 -7.23
C ALA A 69 0.94 4.08 -7.90
N PHE A 70 0.66 5.17 -8.60
CA PHE A 70 1.72 6.04 -9.16
C PHE A 70 2.49 6.79 -8.08
N ALA A 71 1.84 7.18 -6.98
CA ALA A 71 2.56 7.74 -5.82
C ALA A 71 3.50 6.70 -5.20
N ALA A 72 3.04 5.45 -5.05
CA ALA A 72 3.86 4.34 -4.59
C ALA A 72 5.01 4.01 -5.58
N PHE A 73 4.76 4.09 -6.88
CA PHE A 73 5.77 3.91 -7.92
C PHE A 73 6.99 4.82 -7.72
N ALA A 74 6.78 6.10 -7.54
CA ALA A 74 7.87 7.04 -7.35
C ALA A 74 8.41 7.03 -5.90
N GLY A 75 7.52 6.96 -4.92
CA GLY A 75 7.88 7.03 -3.50
C GLY A 75 8.57 5.77 -3.00
N GLN A 76 7.90 4.62 -3.11
CA GLN A 76 8.46 3.33 -2.67
C GLN A 76 9.57 2.81 -3.60
N GLY A 77 9.62 3.30 -4.86
CA GLY A 77 10.75 3.05 -5.75
C GLY A 77 12.00 3.85 -5.36
N GLY A 78 11.84 5.10 -4.97
CA GLY A 78 12.93 6.01 -4.67
C GLY A 78 13.45 5.94 -3.22
N ALA A 79 12.56 5.84 -2.23
CA ALA A 79 12.92 5.93 -0.82
C ALA A 79 13.94 4.88 -0.35
N PRO A 80 13.83 3.58 -0.70
CA PRO A 80 14.86 2.59 -0.37
C PRO A 80 16.20 2.89 -1.02
N LEU A 81 16.21 3.35 -2.28
CA LEU A 81 17.43 3.73 -2.99
C LEU A 81 18.12 4.92 -2.33
N ALA A 82 17.35 5.93 -1.90
CA ALA A 82 17.87 7.07 -1.16
C ALA A 82 18.45 6.65 0.20
N ALA A 83 17.77 5.76 0.93
CA ALA A 83 18.26 5.23 2.20
C ALA A 83 19.55 4.42 2.04
N ILE A 84 19.72 3.64 0.96
CA ILE A 84 20.95 2.93 0.63
C ILE A 84 22.08 3.93 0.39
N GLN A 85 21.84 4.99 -0.40
CA GLN A 85 22.88 6.01 -0.67
C GLN A 85 23.25 6.78 0.61
N LEU A 86 22.25 7.05 1.46
CA LEU A 86 22.49 7.70 2.75
C LEU A 86 23.36 6.82 3.66
N GLY A 87 23.07 5.52 3.72
CA GLY A 87 23.89 4.55 4.46
C GLY A 87 25.33 4.41 3.92
N ALA A 88 25.49 4.58 2.61
CA ALA A 88 26.82 4.61 1.97
C ALA A 88 27.58 5.94 2.16
N GLY A 89 27.02 6.91 2.91
CA GLY A 89 27.62 8.24 3.11
C GLY A 89 27.49 9.18 1.92
N LYS A 90 26.70 8.81 0.89
CA LYS A 90 26.55 9.56 -0.37
C LYS A 90 25.29 10.42 -0.34
N LYS A 91 25.26 11.43 0.55
CA LYS A 91 24.10 12.30 0.79
C LYS A 91 23.62 12.99 -0.51
N ASP A 92 24.52 13.51 -1.33
CA ASP A 92 24.15 14.18 -2.59
C ASP A 92 23.42 13.23 -3.56
N GLN A 93 23.85 11.97 -3.65
CA GLN A 93 23.16 10.97 -4.47
C GLN A 93 21.76 10.64 -3.91
N ALA A 94 21.62 10.57 -2.59
CA ALA A 94 20.34 10.35 -1.95
C ALA A 94 19.37 11.53 -2.19
N GLU A 95 19.84 12.77 -2.09
CA GLU A 95 19.06 13.98 -2.38
C GLU A 95 18.73 14.09 -3.90
N ARG A 96 19.61 13.61 -4.79
CA ARG A 96 19.34 13.51 -6.22
C ARG A 96 18.22 12.51 -6.54
N ILE A 97 18.16 11.38 -5.81
CA ILE A 97 17.05 10.43 -5.92
C ILE A 97 15.75 11.07 -5.44
N LEU A 98 15.75 11.78 -4.30
CA LEU A 98 14.59 12.51 -3.81
C LEU A 98 14.09 13.54 -4.82
N GLY A 99 14.97 14.37 -5.38
CA GLY A 99 14.64 15.39 -6.38
C GLY A 99 14.05 14.78 -7.67
N ASN A 100 14.61 13.67 -8.15
CA ASN A 100 14.09 12.95 -9.31
C ASN A 100 12.77 12.23 -9.01
N SER A 101 12.55 11.74 -7.79
CA SER A 101 11.25 11.20 -7.38
C SER A 101 10.19 12.30 -7.34
N LEU A 102 10.52 13.50 -6.84
CA LEU A 102 9.64 14.66 -6.90
C LEU A 102 9.28 15.03 -8.36
N ALA A 103 10.27 15.08 -9.25
CA ALA A 103 10.02 15.34 -10.67
C ALA A 103 9.09 14.27 -11.28
N LEU A 104 9.33 13.00 -10.98
CA LEU A 104 8.51 11.88 -11.44
C LEU A 104 7.06 11.98 -10.92
N LEU A 105 6.87 12.32 -9.63
CA LEU A 105 5.55 12.54 -9.05
C LEU A 105 4.80 13.70 -9.73
N LEU A 106 5.47 14.80 -10.01
CA LEU A 106 4.86 15.94 -10.72
C LEU A 106 4.49 15.58 -12.15
N MET A 107 5.36 14.87 -12.86
CA MET A 107 5.11 14.42 -14.24
C MET A 107 3.93 13.42 -14.28
N THR A 108 3.91 12.43 -13.39
CA THR A 108 2.80 11.48 -13.32
C THR A 108 1.50 12.16 -12.89
N ALA A 109 1.53 13.11 -11.96
CA ALA A 109 0.37 13.88 -11.58
C ALA A 109 -0.22 14.64 -12.77
N ALA A 110 0.61 15.33 -13.55
CA ALA A 110 0.18 16.05 -14.75
C ALA A 110 -0.44 15.09 -15.79
N VAL A 111 0.24 13.98 -16.09
CA VAL A 111 -0.25 12.98 -17.05
C VAL A 111 -1.59 12.37 -16.60
N LEU A 112 -1.71 12.02 -15.33
CA LEU A 112 -2.95 11.45 -14.77
C LEU A 112 -4.08 12.48 -14.78
N THR A 113 -3.80 13.71 -14.35
CA THR A 113 -4.82 14.79 -14.36
C THR A 113 -5.33 15.04 -15.77
N VAL A 114 -4.44 15.25 -16.74
CA VAL A 114 -4.83 15.53 -18.14
C VAL A 114 -5.51 14.30 -18.75
N GLY A 115 -4.90 13.11 -18.64
CA GLY A 115 -5.40 11.87 -19.24
C GLY A 115 -6.78 11.49 -18.70
N PHE A 116 -6.94 11.43 -17.38
CA PHE A 116 -8.24 11.07 -16.79
C PHE A 116 -9.29 12.18 -16.94
N SER A 117 -8.91 13.45 -16.95
CA SER A 117 -9.88 14.53 -17.19
C SER A 117 -10.41 14.51 -18.63
N ALA A 118 -9.55 14.21 -19.62
CA ALA A 118 -9.95 14.13 -21.02
C ALA A 118 -10.89 12.94 -21.31
N PHE A 119 -10.67 11.78 -20.64
CA PHE A 119 -11.42 10.55 -20.86
C PHE A 119 -12.29 10.16 -19.67
N LYS A 120 -12.66 11.09 -18.82
CA LYS A 120 -13.36 10.88 -17.55
C LYS A 120 -14.62 10.03 -17.69
N GLU A 121 -15.55 10.41 -18.55
CA GLU A 121 -16.82 9.71 -18.69
C GLU A 121 -16.71 8.33 -19.32
N PRO A 122 -15.98 8.12 -20.42
CA PRO A 122 -15.75 6.80 -20.98
C PRO A 122 -15.12 5.82 -19.97
N ILE A 123 -14.17 6.29 -19.17
CA ILE A 123 -13.51 5.46 -18.17
C ILE A 123 -14.47 5.10 -17.03
N LEU A 124 -15.26 6.07 -16.52
CA LEU A 124 -16.24 5.80 -15.48
C LEU A 124 -17.34 4.83 -15.95
N ARG A 125 -17.80 4.94 -17.20
CA ARG A 125 -18.73 3.99 -17.79
C ARG A 125 -18.12 2.59 -17.94
N ALA A 126 -16.87 2.51 -18.36
CA ALA A 126 -16.13 1.24 -18.41
C ALA A 126 -15.99 0.56 -17.02
N PHE A 127 -15.94 1.36 -15.95
CA PHE A 127 -15.92 0.86 -14.57
C PHE A 127 -17.30 0.63 -13.97
N GLY A 128 -18.38 0.78 -14.76
CA GLY A 128 -19.73 0.41 -14.36
C GLY A 128 -20.63 1.57 -13.93
N ALA A 129 -20.27 2.83 -14.26
CA ALA A 129 -21.17 3.95 -14.01
C ALA A 129 -22.43 3.85 -14.90
N SER A 130 -23.60 3.88 -14.27
CA SER A 130 -24.89 3.99 -14.94
C SER A 130 -25.24 5.46 -15.20
N ASP A 131 -26.29 5.71 -16.01
CA ASP A 131 -26.78 7.07 -16.25
C ASP A 131 -27.24 7.77 -14.98
N ALA A 132 -27.68 7.03 -13.96
CA ALA A 132 -28.07 7.55 -12.66
C ALA A 132 -26.87 7.92 -11.78
N THR A 133 -25.71 7.24 -11.91
CA THR A 133 -24.54 7.41 -11.04
C THR A 133 -23.42 8.22 -11.66
N ILE A 134 -23.39 8.36 -13.00
CA ILE A 134 -22.32 9.05 -13.73
C ILE A 134 -22.15 10.50 -13.30
N GLY A 135 -23.26 11.21 -12.97
CA GLY A 135 -23.23 12.59 -12.51
C GLY A 135 -22.48 12.75 -11.19
N TYR A 136 -22.72 11.85 -10.23
CA TYR A 136 -22.04 11.84 -8.93
C TYR A 136 -20.55 11.44 -9.09
N ALA A 137 -20.27 10.37 -9.83
CA ALA A 137 -18.93 9.90 -10.10
C ALA A 137 -18.08 10.96 -10.82
N SER A 138 -18.61 11.58 -11.87
CA SER A 138 -17.95 12.61 -12.65
C SER A 138 -17.71 13.89 -11.86
N SER A 139 -18.62 14.26 -10.97
CA SER A 139 -18.47 15.42 -10.09
C SER A 139 -17.38 15.22 -9.05
N TYR A 140 -17.35 14.03 -8.41
CA TYR A 140 -16.31 13.67 -7.44
C TYR A 140 -14.94 13.62 -8.08
N ILE A 141 -14.80 12.78 -9.14
CA ILE A 141 -13.50 12.54 -9.74
C ILE A 141 -12.95 13.78 -10.45
N GLY A 142 -13.83 14.63 -11.02
CA GLY A 142 -13.40 15.87 -11.65
C GLY A 142 -12.68 16.80 -10.68
N ILE A 143 -13.18 16.94 -9.46
CA ILE A 143 -12.52 17.71 -8.40
C ILE A 143 -11.26 16.96 -7.89
N TYR A 144 -11.36 15.66 -7.63
CA TYR A 144 -10.24 14.85 -7.14
C TYR A 144 -9.03 14.91 -8.08
N LEU A 145 -9.24 14.88 -9.41
CA LEU A 145 -8.17 14.94 -10.40
C LEU A 145 -7.40 16.28 -10.38
N LEU A 146 -8.06 17.39 -10.08
CA LEU A 146 -7.36 18.67 -9.89
C LEU A 146 -6.41 18.64 -8.69
N GLY A 147 -6.72 17.83 -7.68
CA GLY A 147 -5.89 17.63 -6.49
C GLY A 147 -4.88 16.49 -6.60
N THR A 148 -4.81 15.78 -7.72
CA THR A 148 -3.90 14.64 -7.91
C THR A 148 -2.45 14.99 -7.54
N VAL A 149 -1.98 16.17 -7.83
CA VAL A 149 -0.64 16.64 -7.46
C VAL A 149 -0.42 16.58 -5.95
N PHE A 150 -1.38 16.99 -5.15
CA PHE A 150 -1.27 16.97 -3.68
C PHE A 150 -1.26 15.53 -3.15
N VAL A 151 -2.12 14.67 -3.71
CA VAL A 151 -2.13 13.23 -3.38
C VAL A 151 -0.78 12.58 -3.69
N GLN A 152 -0.25 12.84 -4.88
CA GLN A 152 1.05 12.32 -5.33
C GLN A 152 2.18 12.79 -4.38
N LEU A 153 2.21 14.06 -4.04
CA LEU A 153 3.23 14.63 -3.15
C LEU A 153 3.09 14.13 -1.71
N ALA A 154 1.86 14.12 -1.18
CA ALA A 154 1.61 13.67 0.19
C ALA A 154 2.00 12.19 0.38
N LEU A 155 1.56 11.29 -0.50
CA LEU A 155 1.84 9.86 -0.38
C LEU A 155 3.26 9.50 -0.81
N GLY A 156 3.71 10.03 -1.95
CA GLY A 156 4.99 9.65 -2.55
C GLY A 156 6.20 10.17 -1.75
N LEU A 157 6.19 11.46 -1.37
CA LEU A 157 7.32 12.04 -0.64
C LEU A 157 7.35 11.66 0.84
N ASN A 158 6.22 11.26 1.44
CA ASN A 158 6.15 10.81 2.83
C ASN A 158 7.05 9.60 3.09
N THR A 159 7.23 8.74 2.08
CA THR A 159 8.13 7.58 2.16
C THR A 159 9.59 7.98 2.38
N PHE A 160 10.02 9.15 1.89
CA PHE A 160 11.37 9.69 2.11
C PHE A 160 11.57 10.23 3.53
N ILE A 161 10.50 10.70 4.18
CA ILE A 161 10.55 11.06 5.61
C ILE A 161 10.78 9.80 6.44
N SER A 162 10.05 8.73 6.13
CA SER A 162 10.23 7.42 6.77
C SER A 162 11.62 6.85 6.51
N ALA A 163 12.16 6.99 5.28
CA ALA A 163 13.49 6.51 4.88
C ALA A 163 14.64 7.12 5.67
N GLN A 164 14.44 8.32 6.25
CA GLN A 164 15.38 8.97 7.16
C GLN A 164 15.27 8.50 8.61
N GLY A 165 14.38 7.55 8.93
CA GLY A 165 14.10 7.09 10.28
C GLY A 165 13.15 8.01 11.07
N LYS A 166 12.45 8.94 10.41
CA LYS A 166 11.51 9.90 11.02
C LYS A 166 10.05 9.42 10.88
N ALA A 167 9.78 8.16 11.21
CA ALA A 167 8.44 7.55 11.03
C ALA A 167 7.32 8.29 11.78
N MET A 168 7.61 8.88 12.95
CA MET A 168 6.64 9.70 13.69
C MET A 168 6.21 10.94 12.88
N THR A 169 7.15 11.64 12.27
CA THR A 169 6.86 12.80 11.41
C THR A 169 6.08 12.40 10.16
N ALA A 170 6.39 11.24 9.59
CA ALA A 170 5.64 10.67 8.48
C ALA A 170 4.20 10.31 8.88
N MET A 171 4.00 9.70 10.04
CA MET A 171 2.67 9.42 10.59
C MET A 171 1.87 10.70 10.85
N LEU A 172 2.51 11.75 11.38
CA LEU A 172 1.84 13.02 11.65
C LEU A 172 1.27 13.67 10.37
N SER A 173 1.94 13.55 9.22
CA SER A 173 1.38 14.05 7.96
C SER A 173 0.08 13.35 7.58
N VAL A 174 0.01 12.04 7.81
CA VAL A 174 -1.20 11.24 7.57
C VAL A 174 -2.29 11.61 8.56
N LEU A 175 -1.94 11.78 9.85
CA LEU A 175 -2.89 12.16 10.90
C LEU A 175 -3.50 13.55 10.63
N ILE A 176 -2.67 14.53 10.26
CA ILE A 176 -3.14 15.89 9.92
C ILE A 176 -4.14 15.83 8.76
N GLY A 177 -3.82 15.10 7.69
CA GLY A 177 -4.73 14.93 6.57
C GLY A 177 -6.03 14.25 6.95
N ALA A 178 -5.97 13.18 7.74
CA ALA A 178 -7.15 12.43 8.18
C ALA A 178 -8.05 13.28 9.09
N VAL A 179 -7.49 13.98 10.07
CA VAL A 179 -8.26 14.85 10.97
C VAL A 179 -8.92 15.99 10.21
N LEU A 180 -8.19 16.64 9.29
CA LEU A 180 -8.76 17.70 8.47
C LEU A 180 -9.90 17.17 7.57
N ASN A 181 -9.73 16.02 6.95
CA ASN A 181 -10.78 15.42 6.13
C ASN A 181 -12.05 15.13 6.96
N ILE A 182 -11.91 14.47 8.11
CA ILE A 182 -13.03 14.18 9.03
C ILE A 182 -13.77 15.45 9.47
N VAL A 183 -13.06 16.56 9.66
CA VAL A 183 -13.65 17.85 10.06
C VAL A 183 -14.27 18.59 8.87
N LEU A 184 -13.62 18.59 7.71
CA LEU A 184 -14.07 19.33 6.53
C LEU A 184 -15.23 18.63 5.82
N ASP A 185 -15.30 17.31 5.82
CA ASP A 185 -16.36 16.54 5.17
C ASP A 185 -17.77 16.98 5.63
N PRO A 186 -18.12 16.96 6.93
CA PRO A 186 -19.46 17.37 7.36
C PRO A 186 -19.75 18.84 7.06
N ILE A 187 -18.74 19.71 7.08
CA ILE A 187 -18.91 21.13 6.77
C ILE A 187 -19.27 21.30 5.29
N PHE A 188 -18.54 20.68 4.38
CA PHE A 188 -18.76 20.86 2.95
C PHE A 188 -19.96 20.04 2.44
N ILE A 189 -20.18 18.84 3.00
CA ILE A 189 -21.27 17.98 2.59
C ILE A 189 -22.62 18.51 3.08
N PHE A 190 -22.73 18.83 4.40
CA PHE A 190 -24.00 19.10 5.05
C PHE A 190 -24.25 20.60 5.29
N VAL A 191 -23.25 21.35 5.81
CA VAL A 191 -23.43 22.79 6.11
C VAL A 191 -23.50 23.60 4.82
N PHE A 192 -22.55 23.40 3.90
CA PHE A 192 -22.56 24.07 2.59
C PHE A 192 -23.43 23.36 1.55
N GLN A 193 -23.93 22.16 1.86
CA GLN A 193 -24.81 21.37 0.98
C GLN A 193 -24.20 21.04 -0.39
N TRP A 194 -22.86 20.92 -0.46
CA TRP A 194 -22.17 20.59 -1.71
C TRP A 194 -22.16 19.08 -2.01
N GLY A 195 -22.68 18.26 -1.11
CA GLY A 195 -22.80 16.81 -1.28
C GLY A 195 -21.49 16.16 -1.69
N VAL A 196 -21.50 15.34 -2.75
CA VAL A 196 -20.34 14.61 -3.24
C VAL A 196 -19.18 15.53 -3.68
N ARG A 197 -19.48 16.72 -4.19
CA ARG A 197 -18.44 17.73 -4.52
C ARG A 197 -17.73 18.23 -3.28
N GLY A 198 -18.49 18.38 -2.18
CA GLY A 198 -17.94 18.76 -0.88
C GLY A 198 -16.94 17.73 -0.35
N ALA A 199 -17.29 16.44 -0.40
CA ALA A 199 -16.40 15.35 -0.01
C ALA A 199 -15.10 15.35 -0.83
N ALA A 200 -15.19 15.47 -2.16
CA ALA A 200 -14.00 15.55 -3.02
C ALA A 200 -13.12 16.74 -2.66
N LEU A 201 -13.71 17.91 -2.41
CA LEU A 201 -12.95 19.11 -2.05
C LEU A 201 -12.29 18.99 -0.68
N ALA A 202 -12.98 18.42 0.32
CA ALA A 202 -12.42 18.14 1.64
C ALA A 202 -11.21 17.20 1.54
N THR A 203 -11.33 16.14 0.75
CA THR A 203 -10.22 15.21 0.48
C THR A 203 -9.01 15.93 -0.11
N ILE A 204 -9.21 16.75 -1.16
CA ILE A 204 -8.09 17.46 -1.80
C ILE A 204 -7.44 18.47 -0.87
N LEU A 205 -8.22 19.27 -0.14
CA LEU A 205 -7.67 20.24 0.80
C LEU A 205 -6.88 19.56 1.91
N SER A 206 -7.37 18.46 2.43
CA SER A 206 -6.68 17.65 3.42
C SER A 206 -5.36 17.08 2.89
N GLN A 207 -5.36 16.58 1.66
CA GLN A 207 -4.13 16.14 0.98
C GLN A 207 -3.19 17.29 0.67
N ALA A 208 -3.70 18.48 0.35
CA ALA A 208 -2.86 19.67 0.12
C ALA A 208 -2.13 20.09 1.41
N VAL A 209 -2.81 20.09 2.55
CA VAL A 209 -2.17 20.38 3.85
C VAL A 209 -1.13 19.31 4.20
N SER A 210 -1.45 18.02 3.99
CA SER A 210 -0.48 16.93 4.17
C SER A 210 0.74 17.09 3.25
N ALA A 211 0.53 17.44 1.98
CA ALA A 211 1.61 17.71 1.02
C ALA A 211 2.48 18.90 1.46
N CYS A 212 1.86 19.97 1.92
CA CYS A 212 2.57 21.13 2.46
C CYS A 212 3.42 20.77 3.68
N TRP A 213 2.89 19.94 4.59
CA TRP A 213 3.65 19.44 5.75
C TRP A 213 4.88 18.63 5.31
N VAL A 214 4.69 17.69 4.37
CA VAL A 214 5.78 16.85 3.84
C VAL A 214 6.83 17.69 3.14
N LEU A 215 6.42 18.64 2.27
CA LEU A 215 7.33 19.55 1.58
C LEU A 215 8.07 20.46 2.56
N ALA A 216 7.36 21.05 3.52
CA ALA A 216 7.97 21.91 4.55
C ALA A 216 9.04 21.15 5.32
N PHE A 217 8.78 19.89 5.72
CA PHE A 217 9.77 19.06 6.39
C PHE A 217 10.98 18.78 5.51
N LEU A 218 10.77 18.37 4.24
CA LEU A 218 11.86 18.02 3.32
C LEU A 218 12.64 19.25 2.82
N CYS A 219 12.10 20.46 2.95
CA CYS A 219 12.82 21.71 2.69
C CYS A 219 13.51 22.26 3.92
N CYS A 220 13.15 21.79 5.13
CA CYS A 220 13.68 22.32 6.39
C CYS A 220 15.16 21.95 6.61
N PRO A 221 15.97 22.82 7.24
CA PRO A 221 17.33 22.51 7.63
C PRO A 221 17.53 21.29 8.53
N HIS A 222 16.50 20.88 9.27
CA HIS A 222 16.53 19.71 10.16
C HIS A 222 16.30 18.38 9.45
N SER A 223 15.93 18.38 8.15
CA SER A 223 15.82 17.16 7.37
C SER A 223 17.19 16.68 6.90
N ILE A 224 17.46 15.37 7.04
CA ILE A 224 18.71 14.75 6.57
C ILE A 224 18.76 14.79 5.04
N LEU A 225 17.63 14.41 4.39
CA LEU A 225 17.44 14.49 2.95
C LEU A 225 16.64 15.74 2.62
N ARG A 226 17.20 16.62 1.82
CA ARG A 226 16.57 17.90 1.46
C ARG A 226 16.25 17.97 -0.03
N ILE A 227 15.12 18.57 -0.34
CA ILE A 227 14.78 18.92 -1.71
C ILE A 227 15.66 20.09 -2.15
N ARG A 228 16.57 19.84 -3.11
CA ARG A 228 17.40 20.86 -3.73
C ARG A 228 16.91 21.13 -5.16
N ARG A 229 16.66 22.38 -5.49
CA ARG A 229 16.19 22.78 -6.84
C ARG A 229 17.08 22.23 -7.96
N ALA A 230 18.39 22.16 -7.73
CA ALA A 230 19.34 21.61 -8.72
C ALA A 230 19.09 20.14 -9.05
N TYR A 231 18.52 19.35 -8.12
CA TYR A 231 18.29 17.91 -8.28
C TYR A 231 16.87 17.55 -8.73
N VAL A 232 15.98 18.53 -8.87
CA VAL A 232 14.62 18.32 -9.42
C VAL A 232 14.64 18.17 -10.95
N ARG A 233 15.75 18.51 -11.62
CA ARG A 233 15.90 18.28 -13.06
C ARG A 233 15.86 16.78 -13.36
N PRO A 234 14.99 16.34 -14.30
CA PRO A 234 14.86 14.93 -14.65
C PRO A 234 16.19 14.35 -15.16
N ASP A 235 16.69 13.30 -14.50
CA ASP A 235 17.82 12.50 -14.95
C ASP A 235 17.31 11.10 -15.32
N PRO A 236 17.27 10.73 -16.63
CA PRO A 236 16.70 9.46 -17.07
C PRO A 236 17.35 8.22 -16.42
N ARG A 237 18.63 8.32 -16.08
CA ARG A 237 19.37 7.21 -15.42
C ARG A 237 18.90 7.00 -13.98
N VAL A 238 18.68 8.09 -13.25
CA VAL A 238 18.17 8.05 -11.87
C VAL A 238 16.71 7.65 -11.88
N MET A 239 15.90 8.28 -12.76
CA MET A 239 14.47 7.94 -12.91
C MET A 239 14.26 6.47 -13.30
N GLY A 240 15.10 5.93 -14.20
CA GLY A 240 15.06 4.53 -14.58
C GLY A 240 15.31 3.56 -13.42
N LYS A 241 16.20 3.91 -12.47
CA LYS A 241 16.41 3.10 -11.25
C LYS A 241 15.21 3.18 -10.31
N ILE A 242 14.65 4.38 -10.12
CA ILE A 242 13.44 4.60 -9.31
C ILE A 242 12.27 3.81 -9.90
N ALA A 243 12.03 3.97 -11.20
CA ALA A 243 10.99 3.26 -11.92
C ALA A 243 11.17 1.73 -11.84
N GLY A 244 12.39 1.24 -12.05
CA GLY A 244 12.68 -0.19 -11.98
C GLY A 244 12.29 -0.83 -10.66
N LEU A 245 12.54 -0.17 -9.52
CA LEU A 245 12.13 -0.66 -8.21
C LEU A 245 10.64 -0.37 -7.93
N GLY A 246 10.13 0.76 -8.40
CA GLY A 246 8.77 1.22 -8.18
C GLY A 246 7.69 0.44 -8.95
N VAL A 247 8.05 -0.25 -10.04
CA VAL A 247 7.09 -1.07 -10.81
C VAL A 247 6.48 -2.18 -9.93
N ALA A 248 7.22 -2.75 -8.99
CA ALA A 248 6.70 -3.80 -8.11
C ALA A 248 5.53 -3.31 -7.22
N PRO A 249 5.67 -2.25 -6.38
CA PRO A 249 4.56 -1.72 -5.61
C PRO A 249 3.43 -1.15 -6.47
N PHE A 250 3.75 -0.57 -7.64
CA PHE A 250 2.74 -0.15 -8.61
C PHE A 250 1.85 -1.31 -9.06
N ILE A 251 2.44 -2.42 -9.50
CA ILE A 251 1.70 -3.61 -9.93
C ILE A 251 0.90 -4.19 -8.77
N MET A 252 1.51 -4.30 -7.58
CA MET A 252 0.82 -4.83 -6.40
C MET A 252 -0.44 -4.04 -6.08
N GLN A 253 -0.40 -2.72 -6.18
CA GLN A 253 -1.52 -1.85 -5.88
C GLN A 253 -2.54 -1.78 -7.02
N SER A 254 -2.08 -1.68 -8.26
CA SER A 254 -2.96 -1.62 -9.45
C SER A 254 -3.73 -2.92 -9.67
N THR A 255 -3.11 -4.07 -9.37
CA THR A 255 -3.76 -5.39 -9.53
C THR A 255 -4.78 -5.70 -8.44
N GLU A 256 -4.85 -4.93 -7.36
CA GLU A 256 -5.85 -5.13 -6.30
C GLU A 256 -7.27 -5.04 -6.83
N SER A 257 -7.54 -3.99 -7.62
CA SER A 257 -8.86 -3.82 -8.26
C SER A 257 -9.18 -4.96 -9.24
N LEU A 258 -8.19 -5.43 -10.01
CA LEU A 258 -8.37 -6.55 -10.92
C LEU A 258 -8.75 -7.83 -10.17
N VAL A 259 -8.03 -8.14 -9.09
CA VAL A 259 -8.31 -9.32 -8.24
C VAL A 259 -9.73 -9.23 -7.67
N THR A 260 -10.11 -8.07 -7.14
CA THR A 260 -11.45 -7.86 -6.59
C THR A 260 -12.54 -8.09 -7.64
N VAL A 261 -12.38 -7.57 -8.85
CA VAL A 261 -13.32 -7.80 -9.96
C VAL A 261 -13.41 -9.28 -10.31
N VAL A 262 -12.28 -9.97 -10.48
CA VAL A 262 -12.25 -11.40 -10.83
C VAL A 262 -12.94 -12.24 -9.75
N LEU A 263 -12.64 -12.00 -8.47
CA LEU A 263 -13.26 -12.74 -7.38
C LEU A 263 -14.77 -12.48 -7.30
N ASN A 264 -15.21 -11.22 -7.36
CA ASN A 264 -16.62 -10.86 -7.28
C ASN A 264 -17.42 -11.41 -8.46
N THR A 265 -16.89 -11.29 -9.69
CA THR A 265 -17.55 -11.85 -10.89
C THR A 265 -17.64 -13.38 -10.82
N GLY A 266 -16.57 -14.03 -10.36
CA GLY A 266 -16.57 -15.47 -10.15
C GLY A 266 -17.61 -15.89 -9.10
N MET A 267 -17.64 -15.21 -7.95
CA MET A 267 -18.63 -15.49 -6.88
C MET A 267 -20.08 -15.28 -7.39
N GLN A 268 -20.33 -14.20 -8.14
CA GLN A 268 -21.66 -13.96 -8.73
C GLN A 268 -22.06 -15.05 -9.70
N THR A 269 -21.13 -15.50 -10.55
CA THR A 269 -21.41 -16.48 -11.62
C THR A 269 -21.66 -17.88 -11.07
N TYR A 270 -20.89 -18.31 -10.07
CA TYR A 270 -20.95 -19.69 -9.54
C TYR A 270 -21.75 -19.83 -8.25
N GLY A 271 -22.00 -18.74 -7.52
CA GLY A 271 -22.63 -18.80 -6.19
C GLY A 271 -23.78 -17.79 -5.96
N GLY A 272 -23.86 -16.72 -6.77
CA GLY A 272 -24.86 -15.69 -6.62
C GLY A 272 -24.56 -14.63 -5.54
N ALA A 273 -25.53 -13.80 -5.23
CA ALA A 273 -25.36 -12.61 -4.38
C ALA A 273 -24.86 -12.91 -2.96
N LEU A 274 -25.30 -14.01 -2.35
CA LEU A 274 -24.87 -14.41 -1.00
C LEU A 274 -23.35 -14.64 -0.94
N TYR A 275 -22.78 -15.28 -1.98
CA TYR A 275 -21.35 -15.53 -2.06
C TYR A 275 -20.54 -14.27 -2.36
N VAL A 276 -21.10 -13.31 -3.10
CA VAL A 276 -20.48 -11.97 -3.26
C VAL A 276 -20.43 -11.24 -1.93
N GLY A 277 -21.51 -11.30 -1.13
CA GLY A 277 -21.52 -10.77 0.23
C GLY A 277 -20.45 -11.42 1.12
N SER A 278 -20.30 -12.74 1.03
CA SER A 278 -19.31 -13.48 1.83
C SER A 278 -17.88 -13.11 1.49
N ILE A 279 -17.52 -13.00 0.19
CA ILE A 279 -16.15 -12.62 -0.20
C ILE A 279 -15.84 -11.17 0.19
N THR A 280 -16.84 -10.28 0.17
CA THR A 280 -16.68 -8.89 0.61
C THR A 280 -16.31 -8.80 2.10
N ILE A 281 -16.96 -9.59 2.95
CA ILE A 281 -16.62 -9.68 4.39
C ILE A 281 -15.21 -10.26 4.55
N ILE A 282 -14.89 -11.35 3.86
CA ILE A 282 -13.59 -12.01 3.92
C ILE A 282 -12.47 -11.06 3.47
N GLN A 283 -12.66 -10.31 2.39
CA GLN A 283 -11.68 -9.31 1.93
C GLN A 283 -11.51 -8.17 2.95
N SER A 284 -12.56 -7.76 3.65
CA SER A 284 -12.46 -6.75 4.70
C SER A 284 -11.61 -7.26 5.88
N ILE A 285 -11.80 -8.51 6.29
CA ILE A 285 -10.99 -9.17 7.32
C ILE A 285 -9.53 -9.31 6.84
N MET A 286 -9.31 -9.67 5.57
CA MET A 286 -7.98 -9.74 4.97
C MET A 286 -7.24 -8.39 5.07
N GLN A 287 -7.91 -7.28 4.75
CA GLN A 287 -7.32 -5.94 4.90
C GLN A 287 -6.93 -5.65 6.34
N MET A 288 -7.75 -6.02 7.33
CA MET A 288 -7.43 -5.83 8.75
C MET A 288 -6.17 -6.59 9.19
N ILE A 289 -5.84 -7.71 8.54
CA ILE A 289 -4.64 -8.52 8.82
C ILE A 289 -3.43 -7.98 8.04
N VAL A 290 -3.63 -7.59 6.79
CA VAL A 290 -2.55 -7.16 5.89
C VAL A 290 -2.03 -5.77 6.24
N MET A 291 -2.90 -4.83 6.63
CA MET A 291 -2.50 -3.45 6.95
C MET A 291 -1.45 -3.34 8.08
N PRO A 292 -1.62 -3.99 9.24
CA PRO A 292 -0.57 -3.98 10.26
C PRO A 292 0.75 -4.57 9.75
N THR A 293 0.67 -5.66 8.99
CA THR A 293 1.86 -6.32 8.41
C THR A 293 2.59 -5.40 7.43
N GLN A 294 1.85 -4.66 6.60
CA GLN A 294 2.41 -3.63 5.72
C GLN A 294 3.05 -2.49 6.51
N GLY A 295 2.39 -2.00 7.56
CA GLY A 295 2.96 -0.97 8.43
C GLY A 295 4.28 -1.41 9.07
N ILE A 296 4.34 -2.66 9.56
CA ILE A 296 5.57 -3.24 10.12
C ILE A 296 6.68 -3.30 9.06
N THR A 297 6.40 -3.84 7.88
CA THR A 297 7.40 -3.98 6.81
C THR A 297 7.89 -2.63 6.31
N GLN A 298 7.00 -1.66 6.11
CA GLN A 298 7.35 -0.29 5.71
C GLN A 298 8.19 0.43 6.78
N GLY A 299 7.83 0.28 8.05
CA GLY A 299 8.57 0.90 9.16
C GLY A 299 9.98 0.31 9.33
N VAL A 300 10.17 -0.98 9.03
CA VAL A 300 11.48 -1.66 9.17
C VAL A 300 12.37 -1.48 7.94
N GLN A 301 11.80 -1.22 6.77
CA GLN A 301 12.52 -1.09 5.50
C GLN A 301 13.69 -0.09 5.55
N PRO A 302 13.58 1.11 6.14
CA PRO A 302 14.69 2.07 6.24
C PRO A 302 15.91 1.51 6.99
N ILE A 303 15.69 0.68 8.02
CA ILE A 303 16.79 0.06 8.78
C ILE A 303 17.60 -0.85 7.86
N MET A 304 16.93 -1.67 7.06
CA MET A 304 17.59 -2.60 6.14
C MET A 304 18.32 -1.86 5.02
N SER A 305 17.64 -0.89 4.39
CA SER A 305 18.19 -0.10 3.27
C SER A 305 19.44 0.67 3.69
N TYR A 306 19.38 1.38 4.81
CA TYR A 306 20.51 2.15 5.35
C TYR A 306 21.71 1.24 5.66
N ASN A 307 21.49 0.16 6.43
CA ASN A 307 22.56 -0.73 6.83
C ASN A 307 23.16 -1.52 5.65
N TYR A 308 22.35 -1.79 4.61
CA TYR A 308 22.84 -2.38 3.38
C TYR A 308 23.78 -1.42 2.64
N GLY A 309 23.41 -0.15 2.53
CA GLY A 309 24.27 0.90 1.97
C GLY A 309 25.58 1.09 2.76
N ALA A 310 25.50 1.01 4.09
CA ALA A 310 26.65 1.06 4.99
C ALA A 310 27.49 -0.25 5.01
N LYS A 311 27.13 -1.25 4.19
CA LYS A 311 27.76 -2.59 4.15
C LYS A 311 27.71 -3.34 5.50
N ASN A 312 26.82 -2.93 6.41
CA ASN A 312 26.61 -3.61 7.69
C ASN A 312 25.63 -4.79 7.55
N TYR A 313 26.05 -5.81 6.81
CA TYR A 313 25.22 -6.97 6.51
C TYR A 313 24.79 -7.76 7.75
N ARG A 314 25.57 -7.71 8.83
CA ARG A 314 25.19 -8.31 10.12
C ARG A 314 23.90 -7.71 10.66
N ARG A 315 23.78 -6.39 10.66
CA ARG A 315 22.55 -5.71 11.10
C ARG A 315 21.39 -5.98 10.17
N VAL A 316 21.61 -6.01 8.85
CA VAL A 316 20.55 -6.36 7.89
C VAL A 316 19.99 -7.77 8.18
N ARG A 317 20.88 -8.76 8.38
CA ARG A 317 20.45 -10.13 8.73
C ARG A 317 19.69 -10.20 10.05
N GLN A 318 20.14 -9.47 11.08
CA GLN A 318 19.45 -9.42 12.37
C GLN A 318 18.08 -8.78 12.25
N THR A 319 17.98 -7.68 11.49
CA THR A 319 16.70 -6.99 11.22
C THR A 319 15.75 -7.90 10.45
N PHE A 320 16.21 -8.58 9.41
CA PHE A 320 15.42 -9.54 8.64
C PHE A 320 14.90 -10.68 9.53
N LYS A 321 15.74 -11.30 10.36
CA LYS A 321 15.30 -12.38 11.27
C LYS A 321 14.18 -11.91 12.20
N ARG A 322 14.30 -10.71 12.76
CA ARG A 322 13.27 -10.13 13.64
C ARG A 322 12.01 -9.76 12.87
N LEU A 323 12.16 -9.18 11.67
CA LEU A 323 11.03 -8.86 10.80
C LEU A 323 10.25 -10.14 10.46
N LEU A 324 10.95 -11.19 10.02
CA LEU A 324 10.35 -12.49 9.71
C LEU A 324 9.60 -13.05 10.92
N ALA A 325 10.21 -13.03 12.11
CA ALA A 325 9.57 -13.52 13.33
C ALA A 325 8.29 -12.74 13.67
N VAL A 326 8.31 -11.41 13.55
CA VAL A 326 7.16 -10.55 13.86
C VAL A 326 6.05 -10.73 12.82
N THR A 327 6.37 -10.73 11.52
CA THR A 327 5.36 -10.92 10.47
C THR A 327 4.74 -12.31 10.53
N MET A 328 5.55 -13.35 10.79
CA MET A 328 5.04 -14.71 11.02
C MET A 328 4.15 -14.79 12.27
N ALA A 329 4.55 -14.15 13.37
CA ALA A 329 3.73 -14.13 14.58
C ALA A 329 2.36 -13.47 14.31
N VAL A 330 2.33 -12.34 13.60
CA VAL A 330 1.08 -11.66 13.24
C VAL A 330 0.21 -12.52 12.34
N THR A 331 0.76 -13.09 11.26
CA THR A 331 -0.04 -13.90 10.31
C THR A 331 -0.44 -15.25 10.86
N CYS A 332 0.39 -15.90 11.68
CA CYS A 332 0.00 -17.14 12.40
C CYS A 332 -1.08 -16.86 13.45
N SER A 333 -0.98 -15.76 14.21
CA SER A 333 -2.02 -15.37 15.17
C SER A 333 -3.34 -15.09 14.46
N ALA A 334 -3.29 -14.40 13.31
CA ALA A 334 -4.46 -14.16 12.47
C ALA A 334 -5.08 -15.46 11.95
N PHE A 335 -4.26 -16.42 11.50
CA PHE A 335 -4.71 -17.72 11.07
C PHE A 335 -5.44 -18.47 12.21
N VAL A 336 -4.83 -18.50 13.39
CA VAL A 336 -5.43 -19.13 14.58
C VAL A 336 -6.76 -18.45 14.95
N MET A 337 -6.81 -17.11 14.94
CA MET A 337 -8.03 -16.35 15.22
C MET A 337 -9.15 -16.69 14.22
N VAL A 338 -8.85 -16.68 12.93
CA VAL A 338 -9.80 -17.02 11.87
C VAL A 338 -10.28 -18.48 11.97
N ALA A 339 -9.39 -19.40 12.34
CA ALA A 339 -9.74 -20.82 12.49
C ALA A 339 -10.63 -21.09 13.72
N LEU A 340 -10.39 -20.39 14.84
CA LEU A 340 -11.08 -20.64 16.11
C LEU A 340 -12.42 -19.88 16.23
N ILE A 341 -12.50 -18.66 15.73
CA ILE A 341 -13.65 -17.76 15.93
C ILE A 341 -14.21 -17.15 14.64
N PRO A 342 -14.34 -17.89 13.51
CA PRO A 342 -14.78 -17.30 12.25
C PRO A 342 -16.18 -16.69 12.34
N GLY A 343 -17.09 -17.30 13.10
CA GLY A 343 -18.45 -16.81 13.31
C GLY A 343 -18.52 -15.48 14.08
N VAL A 344 -17.62 -15.26 15.03
CA VAL A 344 -17.53 -13.99 15.77
C VAL A 344 -17.06 -12.89 14.82
N LEU A 345 -16.06 -13.18 14.00
CA LEU A 345 -15.54 -12.22 13.02
C LEU A 345 -16.60 -11.85 11.98
N ALA A 346 -17.38 -12.83 11.50
CA ALA A 346 -18.46 -12.59 10.55
C ALA A 346 -19.58 -11.69 11.14
N ARG A 347 -19.95 -11.88 12.41
CA ARG A 347 -20.97 -11.09 13.11
C ARG A 347 -20.63 -9.61 13.25
N ILE A 348 -19.36 -9.24 13.19
CA ILE A 348 -18.93 -7.82 13.20
C ILE A 348 -19.47 -7.08 11.96
N PHE A 349 -19.63 -7.79 10.84
CA PHE A 349 -19.98 -7.19 9.55
C PHE A 349 -21.45 -7.33 9.16
N THR A 350 -22.14 -8.34 9.69
CA THR A 350 -23.55 -8.61 9.31
C THR A 350 -24.32 -9.27 10.44
N PRO A 351 -25.62 -8.96 10.62
CA PRO A 351 -26.52 -9.69 11.51
C PRO A 351 -27.18 -10.90 10.82
N GLU A 352 -27.02 -11.08 9.51
CA GLU A 352 -27.70 -12.09 8.71
C GLU A 352 -27.12 -13.49 8.97
N GLN A 353 -27.93 -14.37 9.54
CA GLN A 353 -27.50 -15.70 10.00
C GLN A 353 -26.99 -16.61 8.86
N GLU A 354 -27.64 -16.55 7.69
CA GLU A 354 -27.26 -17.34 6.53
C GLU A 354 -25.87 -16.95 6.03
N LEU A 355 -25.60 -15.65 5.95
CA LEU A 355 -24.31 -15.10 5.54
C LEU A 355 -23.22 -15.40 6.57
N ILE A 356 -23.54 -15.30 7.88
CA ILE A 356 -22.62 -15.67 8.98
C ILE A 356 -22.22 -17.15 8.88
N GLN A 357 -23.17 -18.05 8.63
CA GLN A 357 -22.90 -19.48 8.49
C GLN A 357 -22.01 -19.77 7.29
N LEU A 358 -22.31 -19.17 6.14
CA LEU A 358 -21.51 -19.30 4.93
C LEU A 358 -20.08 -18.79 5.16
N VAL A 359 -19.93 -17.55 5.66
CA VAL A 359 -18.62 -16.96 5.92
C VAL A 359 -17.82 -17.80 6.92
N SER A 360 -18.46 -18.27 8.00
CA SER A 360 -17.80 -19.11 9.01
C SER A 360 -17.28 -20.43 8.43
N ARG A 361 -17.97 -21.00 7.45
CA ARG A 361 -17.58 -22.23 6.78
C ARG A 361 -16.44 -22.05 5.79
N VAL A 362 -16.45 -20.96 5.01
CA VAL A 362 -15.48 -20.75 3.92
C VAL A 362 -14.24 -19.96 4.35
N MET A 363 -14.34 -19.19 5.43
CA MET A 363 -13.25 -18.35 5.94
C MET A 363 -11.98 -19.15 6.28
N PRO A 364 -12.03 -20.29 7.01
CA PRO A 364 -10.82 -21.09 7.29
C PRO A 364 -10.15 -21.62 6.01
N LEU A 365 -10.93 -21.92 4.97
CA LEU A 365 -10.41 -22.35 3.67
C LEU A 365 -9.66 -21.18 3.00
N PHE A 366 -10.30 -20.00 2.88
CA PHE A 366 -9.72 -18.84 2.23
C PHE A 366 -8.41 -18.37 2.90
N PHE A 367 -8.39 -18.36 4.24
CA PHE A 367 -7.21 -17.98 5.01
C PHE A 367 -6.21 -19.11 5.25
N GLY A 368 -6.42 -20.29 4.66
CA GLY A 368 -5.56 -21.46 4.85
C GLY A 368 -4.07 -21.25 4.51
N GLY A 369 -3.74 -20.26 3.66
CA GLY A 369 -2.39 -19.88 3.29
C GLY A 369 -1.81 -18.67 4.05
N ILE A 370 -2.60 -17.96 4.86
CA ILE A 370 -2.20 -16.68 5.46
C ILE A 370 -1.00 -16.78 6.40
N TRP A 371 -0.81 -17.90 7.05
CA TRP A 371 0.36 -18.15 7.91
C TRP A 371 1.67 -18.08 7.13
N ALA A 372 1.69 -18.56 5.87
CA ALA A 372 2.86 -18.49 5.01
C ALA A 372 3.09 -17.08 4.43
N PHE A 373 2.03 -16.27 4.30
CA PHE A 373 2.07 -14.91 3.77
C PHE A 373 3.02 -13.98 4.55
N GLY A 374 3.16 -14.18 5.87
CA GLY A 374 4.12 -13.44 6.70
C GLY A 374 5.57 -13.58 6.22
N ALA A 375 5.97 -14.79 5.80
CA ALA A 375 7.29 -15.03 5.24
C ALA A 375 7.47 -14.34 3.88
N GLN A 376 6.46 -14.40 3.02
CA GLN A 376 6.48 -13.70 1.73
C GLN A 376 6.65 -12.19 1.91
N MET A 377 5.86 -11.56 2.80
CA MET A 377 5.93 -10.12 3.07
C MET A 377 7.31 -9.71 3.59
N ALA A 378 7.89 -10.47 4.52
CA ALA A 378 9.23 -10.20 5.05
C ALA A 378 10.32 -10.30 3.96
N CYS A 379 10.30 -11.35 3.16
CA CYS A 379 11.28 -11.55 2.09
C CYS A 379 11.13 -10.49 0.98
N GLN A 380 9.91 -10.22 0.53
CA GLN A 380 9.63 -9.24 -0.53
C GLN A 380 10.01 -7.82 -0.10
N SER A 381 9.63 -7.41 1.13
CA SER A 381 10.05 -6.13 1.70
C SER A 381 11.57 -6.01 1.81
N THR A 382 12.25 -7.12 2.12
CA THR A 382 13.71 -7.15 2.15
C THR A 382 14.30 -6.98 0.76
N PHE A 383 13.80 -7.65 -0.28
CA PHE A 383 14.26 -7.43 -1.65
C PHE A 383 14.09 -5.96 -2.09
N MET A 384 12.98 -5.33 -1.74
CA MET A 384 12.76 -3.91 -2.00
C MET A 384 13.76 -3.04 -1.23
N ALA A 385 13.97 -3.33 0.05
CA ALA A 385 14.92 -2.59 0.90
C ALA A 385 16.36 -2.68 0.39
N LEU A 386 16.73 -3.79 -0.24
CA LEU A 386 18.04 -4.01 -0.84
C LEU A 386 18.13 -3.52 -2.31
N GLY A 387 17.11 -2.88 -2.83
CA GLY A 387 17.08 -2.35 -4.20
C GLY A 387 17.02 -3.42 -5.30
N GLN A 388 16.52 -4.63 -5.00
CA GLN A 388 16.44 -5.76 -5.93
C GLN A 388 15.19 -5.65 -6.83
N ALA A 389 15.21 -4.72 -7.79
CA ALA A 389 14.08 -4.36 -8.63
C ALA A 389 13.48 -5.56 -9.40
N ARG A 390 14.32 -6.34 -10.09
CA ARG A 390 13.87 -7.48 -10.91
C ARG A 390 13.20 -8.55 -10.07
N THR A 391 13.81 -8.91 -8.95
CA THR A 391 13.27 -9.92 -8.02
C THR A 391 11.95 -9.45 -7.41
N SER A 392 11.86 -8.19 -6.96
CA SER A 392 10.63 -7.63 -6.41
C SER A 392 9.50 -7.62 -7.42
N LEU A 393 9.78 -7.26 -8.66
CA LEU A 393 8.82 -7.27 -9.75
C LEU A 393 8.31 -8.69 -10.06
N SER A 394 9.23 -9.65 -10.21
CA SER A 394 8.88 -11.05 -10.49
C SER A 394 7.97 -11.63 -9.40
N LEU A 395 8.25 -11.33 -8.12
CA LEU A 395 7.44 -11.81 -7.01
C LEU A 395 6.07 -11.12 -6.92
N ALA A 396 5.99 -9.82 -7.25
CA ALA A 396 4.73 -9.10 -7.32
C ALA A 396 3.79 -9.67 -8.39
N LEU A 397 4.34 -9.96 -9.58
CA LEU A 397 3.59 -10.57 -10.68
C LEU A 397 3.21 -12.02 -10.35
N LEU A 398 4.11 -12.79 -9.75
CA LEU A 398 3.90 -14.21 -9.47
C LEU A 398 2.63 -14.43 -8.65
N ARG A 399 2.51 -13.75 -7.50
CA ARG A 399 1.39 -14.01 -6.58
C ARG A 399 0.04 -13.63 -7.18
N LYS A 400 -0.10 -12.40 -7.67
CA LYS A 400 -1.41 -11.86 -8.07
C LYS A 400 -1.78 -12.19 -9.51
N VAL A 401 -0.85 -11.99 -10.43
CA VAL A 401 -1.14 -12.11 -11.88
C VAL A 401 -0.95 -13.54 -12.38
N ILE A 402 0.13 -14.21 -11.97
CA ILE A 402 0.48 -15.56 -12.49
C ILE A 402 -0.22 -16.67 -11.72
N LEU A 403 -0.41 -16.50 -10.39
CA LEU A 403 -1.04 -17.55 -9.57
C LEU A 403 -2.51 -17.23 -9.27
N LEU A 404 -2.81 -16.16 -8.57
CA LEU A 404 -4.14 -15.92 -8.01
C LEU A 404 -5.21 -15.75 -9.10
N VAL A 405 -5.01 -14.87 -10.08
CA VAL A 405 -6.00 -14.60 -11.12
C VAL A 405 -6.30 -15.85 -11.95
N PRO A 406 -5.30 -16.59 -12.49
CA PRO A 406 -5.57 -17.82 -13.21
C PRO A 406 -6.22 -18.91 -12.35
N LEU A 407 -5.78 -19.09 -11.10
CA LEU A 407 -6.39 -20.07 -10.19
C LEU A 407 -7.87 -19.74 -9.91
N ALA A 408 -8.18 -18.46 -9.64
CA ALA A 408 -9.54 -18.01 -9.42
C ALA A 408 -10.47 -18.20 -10.63
N LEU A 409 -9.93 -18.22 -11.85
CA LEU A 409 -10.67 -18.48 -13.09
C LEU A 409 -10.75 -19.98 -13.45
N ILE A 410 -9.70 -20.75 -13.18
CA ILE A 410 -9.59 -22.16 -13.58
C ILE A 410 -10.23 -23.09 -12.57
N LEU A 411 -9.96 -22.90 -11.27
CA LEU A 411 -10.44 -23.81 -10.23
C LEU A 411 -11.97 -23.97 -10.21
N PRO A 412 -12.79 -22.90 -10.27
CA PRO A 412 -14.23 -23.07 -10.28
C PRO A 412 -14.73 -23.81 -11.53
N ARG A 413 -14.04 -23.71 -12.69
CA ARG A 413 -14.37 -24.44 -13.91
C ARG A 413 -14.05 -25.92 -13.77
N VAL A 414 -12.92 -26.26 -13.18
CA VAL A 414 -12.47 -27.65 -12.99
C VAL A 414 -13.25 -28.36 -11.91
N THR A 415 -13.54 -27.67 -10.80
CA THR A 415 -14.26 -28.26 -9.66
C THR A 415 -15.78 -28.21 -9.82
N GLY A 416 -16.30 -27.41 -10.77
CA GLY A 416 -17.74 -27.15 -10.91
C GLY A 416 -18.35 -26.45 -9.70
N SER A 417 -17.53 -25.83 -8.81
CA SER A 417 -17.96 -25.31 -7.54
C SER A 417 -17.34 -23.94 -7.24
N VAL A 418 -18.14 -23.08 -6.60
CA VAL A 418 -17.69 -21.80 -6.06
C VAL A 418 -16.55 -21.95 -5.02
N MET A 419 -16.43 -23.14 -4.39
CA MET A 419 -15.36 -23.42 -3.42
C MET A 419 -13.96 -23.35 -4.07
N GLY A 420 -13.86 -23.58 -5.40
CA GLY A 420 -12.61 -23.39 -6.14
C GLY A 420 -12.09 -21.94 -6.07
N ILE A 421 -12.98 -20.95 -6.02
CA ILE A 421 -12.58 -19.53 -5.92
C ILE A 421 -11.97 -19.25 -4.53
N TYR A 422 -12.58 -19.75 -3.45
CA TYR A 422 -12.01 -19.59 -2.10
C TYR A 422 -10.69 -20.34 -1.94
N ALA A 423 -10.50 -21.48 -2.61
CA ALA A 423 -9.26 -22.25 -2.57
C ALA A 423 -8.12 -21.59 -3.37
N ALA A 424 -8.42 -20.68 -4.31
CA ALA A 424 -7.41 -20.00 -5.11
C ALA A 424 -6.43 -19.18 -4.29
N GLU A 425 -6.92 -18.44 -3.26
CA GLU A 425 -6.09 -17.58 -2.41
C GLU A 425 -5.05 -18.38 -1.61
N PRO A 426 -5.41 -19.40 -0.80
CA PRO A 426 -4.43 -20.15 -0.03
C PRO A 426 -3.42 -20.89 -0.91
N ILE A 427 -3.83 -21.40 -2.07
CA ILE A 427 -2.91 -22.05 -3.00
C ILE A 427 -1.90 -21.03 -3.55
N ALA A 428 -2.38 -19.85 -3.97
CA ALA A 428 -1.52 -18.78 -4.45
C ALA A 428 -0.55 -18.30 -3.36
N ASP A 429 -1.03 -18.13 -2.13
CA ASP A 429 -0.23 -17.68 -0.99
C ASP A 429 0.88 -18.68 -0.64
N ILE A 430 0.56 -19.96 -0.56
CA ILE A 430 1.54 -21.02 -0.24
C ILE A 430 2.60 -21.13 -1.34
N LEU A 431 2.19 -21.18 -2.61
CA LEU A 431 3.11 -21.28 -3.74
C LEU A 431 3.99 -20.03 -3.88
N ALA A 432 3.41 -18.83 -3.73
CA ALA A 432 4.16 -17.59 -3.78
C ALA A 432 5.14 -17.47 -2.61
N SER A 433 4.72 -17.87 -1.40
CA SER A 433 5.56 -17.86 -0.20
C SER A 433 6.72 -18.84 -0.32
N ALA A 434 6.46 -20.07 -0.78
CA ALA A 434 7.48 -21.07 -1.00
C ALA A 434 8.51 -20.61 -2.05
N THR A 435 8.04 -20.07 -3.18
CA THR A 435 8.91 -19.53 -4.23
C THR A 435 9.74 -18.36 -3.73
N THR A 436 9.10 -17.42 -3.01
CA THR A 436 9.78 -16.23 -2.47
C THR A 436 10.86 -16.61 -1.45
N LEU A 437 10.55 -17.55 -0.55
CA LEU A 437 11.49 -18.04 0.45
C LEU A 437 12.66 -18.79 -0.19
N THR A 438 12.40 -19.68 -1.13
CA THR A 438 13.44 -20.42 -1.87
C THR A 438 14.37 -19.46 -2.61
N LEU A 439 13.79 -18.47 -3.30
CA LEU A 439 14.57 -17.45 -4.02
C LEU A 439 15.41 -16.60 -3.05
N PHE A 440 14.86 -16.24 -1.90
CA PHE A 440 15.60 -15.49 -0.89
C PHE A 440 16.76 -16.31 -0.32
N LEU A 441 16.53 -17.58 0.01
CA LEU A 441 17.57 -18.46 0.54
C LEU A 441 18.69 -18.71 -0.48
N SER A 442 18.36 -18.87 -1.77
CA SER A 442 19.34 -19.05 -2.84
C SER A 442 20.20 -17.80 -3.06
N GLN A 443 19.62 -16.61 -2.96
CA GLN A 443 20.32 -15.34 -3.16
C GLN A 443 20.97 -14.78 -1.88
N ARG A 444 20.63 -15.33 -0.71
CA ARG A 444 21.06 -14.80 0.60
C ARG A 444 22.56 -14.61 0.72
N LYS A 445 23.35 -15.58 0.28
CA LYS A 445 24.83 -15.51 0.34
C LYS A 445 25.38 -14.36 -0.50
N LYS A 446 24.79 -14.13 -1.68
CA LYS A 446 25.17 -13.06 -2.60
C LYS A 446 24.75 -11.67 -2.07
N LEU A 447 23.56 -11.56 -1.53
CA LEU A 447 22.98 -10.28 -1.08
C LEU A 447 23.49 -9.86 0.30
N LEU A 448 23.72 -10.82 1.18
CA LEU A 448 24.07 -10.60 2.57
C LEU A 448 25.28 -11.48 2.96
N PRO A 449 26.46 -11.21 2.38
CA PRO A 449 27.66 -12.02 2.65
C PRO A 449 27.97 -12.06 4.13
N THR A 450 28.48 -13.20 4.60
CA THR A 450 29.01 -13.35 5.96
C THR A 450 30.50 -13.01 5.96
N GLU A 451 31.10 -12.79 7.14
CA GLU A 451 32.53 -12.58 7.28
C GLU A 451 33.36 -13.74 6.69
N LYS A 452 32.74 -14.94 6.62
CA LYS A 452 33.38 -16.12 5.98
C LYS A 452 33.28 -16.09 4.45
N ASP A 453 32.35 -15.32 3.89
CA ASP A 453 32.13 -15.20 2.44
C ASP A 453 32.86 -13.97 1.84
N ALA A 454 33.49 -13.12 2.68
CA ALA A 454 34.29 -12.00 2.20
C ALA A 454 35.54 -12.55 1.47
N PRO A 455 35.85 -12.08 0.24
CA PRO A 455 37.08 -12.43 -0.40
C PRO A 455 38.22 -12.03 0.55
N LYS A 456 39.04 -13.00 0.90
CA LYS A 456 40.32 -12.74 1.59
C LYS A 456 41.13 -11.90 0.61
N GLY A 457 41.16 -10.58 0.86
CA GLY A 457 41.93 -9.61 0.11
C GLY A 457 43.45 -9.85 0.26
#